data_c50b4ad3cefe0f2ad5d9a9b8f82f65a0
#
_entry.id   c50b4ad3cefe0f2ad5d9a9b8f82f65a0
#
_cell.length_a   1.000
_cell.length_b   1.000
_cell.length_c   1.000
_cell.angle_alpha   90.00
_cell.angle_beta   90.00
_cell.angle_gamma   90.00
#
_symmetry.space_group_name_H-M   'P 1'
#
loop_
_entity.id
_entity.type
_entity.pdbx_description
1 polymer ?
#
loop_
_entity_poly.entity_id
_entity_poly.type
_entity_poly.pdbx_seq_one_letter_code
_entity_poly.pdbx_strand_id
1 'polypeptide(L)'
;MTIAIECYIAACTLLLLFEICFLFLKNAKIQQLKPDHEAFEEELSREIRLHQETGAFSDDFIQTAGRKLSQTKNMITLQNMLEKMPKATNWFRPLLLEQLSAYEKKKDEEQAFYTYMISLLDYHEEKVPADFASRFICFLDSKSLYTFTNTMAALYAFGESSLLLQAMEKINARSVFYHKKLLVDGLLRYQGDFDELNQALVKQFYRYAPHTQECLLDYFRLQEYDVSDLCLSLMQDAQADVEVQHRALRYFHKFRHAEAKQVMLELLKKEETSWIKQMLAIQGLKGYDDAETVHEIRRKLFSRNWHVRINAVEYFYQKGMDQKELQDILELRDKYTNEALLYQFRNDPETSAYIMERIRTFEEEEVRIDALQNQQKSLPAIQQWAEEGGARYAACSV
;
A
#
# COMPACT_ATOMS: atom_id res chain seq x y z
N MET A 1 25.11 30.62 -34.15
CA MET A 1 24.96 29.17 -33.98
C MET A 1 26.28 28.48 -33.66
N THR A 2 27.40 28.81 -34.33
CA THR A 2 28.76 28.23 -34.11
C THR A 2 29.28 28.41 -32.68
N ILE A 3 29.19 29.63 -32.11
CA ILE A 3 29.68 29.94 -30.75
C ILE A 3 28.95 29.13 -29.67
N ALA A 4 27.64 28.91 -29.83
CA ALA A 4 26.85 28.10 -28.87
C ALA A 4 27.30 26.61 -28.90
N ILE A 5 27.61 26.09 -30.07
CA ILE A 5 28.12 24.72 -30.24
C ILE A 5 29.53 24.58 -29.65
N GLU A 6 30.39 25.57 -29.84
CA GLU A 6 31.74 25.59 -29.26
C GLU A 6 31.71 25.66 -27.73
N CYS A 7 30.84 26.51 -27.16
CA CYS A 7 30.63 26.58 -25.72
C CYS A 7 30.06 25.24 -25.15
N TYR A 8 29.16 24.59 -25.86
CA TYR A 8 28.62 23.30 -25.46
C TYR A 8 29.67 22.20 -25.48
N ILE A 9 30.47 22.13 -26.55
CA ILE A 9 31.58 21.16 -26.65
C ILE A 9 32.61 21.38 -25.54
N ALA A 10 32.98 22.67 -25.26
CA ALA A 10 33.92 23.02 -24.19
C ALA A 10 33.36 22.60 -22.82
N ALA A 11 32.06 22.83 -22.54
CA ALA A 11 31.41 22.42 -21.29
C ALA A 11 31.40 20.90 -21.14
N CYS A 12 31.04 20.15 -22.19
CA CYS A 12 31.03 18.69 -22.18
C CYS A 12 32.47 18.13 -21.97
N THR A 13 33.50 18.75 -22.60
CA THR A 13 34.89 18.33 -22.43
C THR A 13 35.38 18.59 -21.00
N LEU A 14 34.99 19.72 -20.39
CA LEU A 14 35.31 20.03 -19.00
C LEU A 14 34.64 19.05 -18.01
N LEU A 15 33.38 18.68 -18.24
CA LEU A 15 32.69 17.68 -17.44
C LEU A 15 33.33 16.30 -17.53
N LEU A 16 33.73 15.87 -18.75
CA LEU A 16 34.46 14.63 -18.97
C LEU A 16 35.80 14.61 -18.26
N LEU A 17 36.55 15.70 -18.35
CA LEU A 17 37.84 15.83 -17.65
C LEU A 17 37.65 15.79 -16.13
N PHE A 18 36.60 16.44 -15.63
CA PHE A 18 36.25 16.40 -14.20
C PHE A 18 35.92 14.98 -13.74
N GLU A 19 35.10 14.24 -14.50
CA GLU A 19 34.75 12.84 -14.20
C GLU A 19 36.00 11.95 -14.22
N ILE A 20 36.87 12.10 -15.21
CA ILE A 20 38.15 11.33 -15.30
C ILE A 20 39.02 11.63 -14.09
N CYS A 21 39.23 12.91 -13.76
CA CYS A 21 39.99 13.31 -12.58
C CYS A 21 39.36 12.79 -11.28
N PHE A 22 38.05 12.89 -11.15
CA PHE A 22 37.30 12.36 -9.98
C PHE A 22 37.48 10.84 -9.84
N LEU A 23 37.36 10.09 -10.93
CA LEU A 23 37.55 8.64 -10.94
C LEU A 23 39.00 8.27 -10.60
N PHE A 24 39.96 9.04 -11.12
CA PHE A 24 41.37 8.81 -10.82
C PHE A 24 41.71 9.07 -9.34
N LEU A 25 41.23 10.19 -8.79
CA LEU A 25 41.39 10.52 -7.36
C LEU A 25 40.68 9.50 -6.46
N LYS A 26 39.50 9.08 -6.86
CA LYS A 26 38.75 8.03 -6.16
C LYS A 26 39.49 6.70 -6.16
N ASN A 27 40.03 6.29 -7.31
CA ASN A 27 40.81 5.05 -7.42
C ASN A 27 42.14 5.13 -6.64
N ALA A 28 42.84 6.26 -6.68
CA ALA A 28 44.05 6.46 -5.89
C ALA A 28 43.75 6.36 -4.38
N LYS A 29 42.64 6.96 -3.91
CA LYS A 29 42.20 6.88 -2.52
C LYS A 29 41.79 5.45 -2.12
N ILE A 30 41.12 4.71 -3.02
CA ILE A 30 40.76 3.30 -2.80
C ILE A 30 42.04 2.46 -2.70
N GLN A 31 43.04 2.68 -3.55
CA GLN A 31 44.30 1.94 -3.51
C GLN A 31 45.10 2.20 -2.22
N GLN A 32 45.10 3.45 -1.71
CA GLN A 32 45.70 3.76 -0.42
C GLN A 32 45.05 3.10 0.78
N LEU A 33 43.73 2.84 0.69
CA LEU A 33 42.93 2.20 1.77
C LEU A 33 42.94 0.68 1.69
N LYS A 34 43.39 0.10 0.58
CA LYS A 34 43.40 -1.35 0.32
C LYS A 34 44.17 -2.17 1.35
N PRO A 35 45.39 -1.81 1.71
CA PRO A 35 46.22 -2.61 2.66
C PRO A 35 45.56 -2.68 4.05
N ASP A 36 44.99 -1.58 4.55
CA ASP A 36 44.30 -1.52 5.84
C ASP A 36 43.02 -2.34 5.84
N HIS A 37 42.33 -2.38 4.70
CA HIS A 37 41.10 -3.15 4.53
C HIS A 37 41.39 -4.66 4.51
N GLU A 38 42.37 -5.08 3.71
CA GLU A 38 42.80 -6.47 3.59
C GLU A 38 43.29 -7.02 4.94
N ALA A 39 44.09 -6.24 5.69
CA ALA A 39 44.58 -6.61 7.01
C ALA A 39 43.41 -6.81 8.02
N PHE A 40 42.42 -5.94 8.00
CA PHE A 40 41.26 -6.09 8.90
C PHE A 40 40.33 -7.26 8.48
N GLU A 41 40.17 -7.50 7.18
CA GLU A 41 39.42 -8.65 6.66
C GLU A 41 40.06 -9.99 7.04
N GLU A 42 41.42 -10.07 6.96
CA GLU A 42 42.18 -11.24 7.42
C GLU A 42 42.05 -11.45 8.93
N GLU A 43 42.12 -10.37 9.70
CA GLU A 43 41.92 -10.42 11.16
C GLU A 43 40.49 -10.95 11.50
N LEU A 44 39.46 -10.36 10.90
CA LEU A 44 38.08 -10.82 11.09
C LEU A 44 37.91 -12.29 10.70
N SER A 45 38.49 -12.71 9.58
CA SER A 45 38.43 -14.11 9.11
C SER A 45 39.07 -15.06 10.10
N ARG A 46 40.16 -14.64 10.74
CA ARG A 46 40.82 -15.43 11.78
C ARG A 46 39.97 -15.52 13.06
N GLU A 47 39.43 -14.38 13.49
CA GLU A 47 38.62 -14.28 14.70
C GLU A 47 37.28 -15.02 14.57
N ILE A 48 36.64 -14.99 13.41
CA ILE A 48 35.45 -15.77 13.14
C ILE A 48 35.73 -17.27 13.20
N ARG A 49 36.88 -17.75 12.64
CA ARG A 49 37.28 -19.12 12.73
C ARG A 49 37.56 -19.53 14.19
N LEU A 50 38.28 -18.69 14.94
CA LEU A 50 38.54 -18.93 16.35
C LEU A 50 37.24 -19.05 17.14
N HIS A 51 36.28 -18.13 16.90
CA HIS A 51 34.99 -18.18 17.57
C HIS A 51 34.21 -19.45 17.20
N GLN A 52 34.28 -19.91 15.94
CA GLN A 52 33.65 -21.17 15.53
C GLN A 52 34.22 -22.37 16.29
N GLU A 53 35.53 -22.38 16.62
CA GLU A 53 36.21 -23.47 17.28
C GLU A 53 36.10 -23.42 18.81
N THR A 54 36.13 -22.21 19.39
CA THR A 54 36.24 -22.01 20.85
C THR A 54 35.01 -21.44 21.52
N GLY A 55 34.08 -20.85 20.72
CA GLY A 55 32.91 -20.10 21.22
C GLY A 55 33.22 -18.65 21.67
N ALA A 56 34.47 -18.17 21.48
CA ALA A 56 34.85 -16.82 21.90
C ALA A 56 35.86 -16.18 20.93
N PHE A 57 35.90 -14.85 20.90
CA PHE A 57 36.94 -14.08 20.24
C PHE A 57 38.20 -14.01 21.10
N SER A 58 39.35 -13.71 20.48
CA SER A 58 40.59 -13.49 21.23
C SER A 58 40.49 -12.23 22.12
N ASP A 59 41.18 -12.24 23.26
CA ASP A 59 41.24 -11.09 24.18
C ASP A 59 41.79 -9.82 23.49
N ASP A 60 42.84 -10.00 22.64
CA ASP A 60 43.43 -8.88 21.87
C ASP A 60 42.42 -8.28 20.92
N PHE A 61 41.62 -9.11 20.23
CA PHE A 61 40.55 -8.59 19.34
C PHE A 61 39.50 -7.84 20.14
N ILE A 62 39.00 -8.39 21.25
CA ILE A 62 37.97 -7.74 22.08
C ILE A 62 38.46 -6.37 22.55
N GLN A 63 39.70 -6.24 23.02
CA GLN A 63 40.26 -4.98 23.48
C GLN A 63 40.38 -3.94 22.37
N THR A 64 40.63 -4.34 21.13
CA THR A 64 40.86 -3.42 20.00
C THR A 64 39.61 -3.21 19.14
N ALA A 65 38.64 -4.13 19.21
CA ALA A 65 37.44 -4.15 18.36
C ALA A 65 36.63 -2.83 18.48
N GLY A 66 36.45 -2.32 19.69
CA GLY A 66 35.71 -1.05 19.91
C GLY A 66 36.27 0.10 19.08
N ARG A 67 37.60 0.31 19.11
CA ARG A 67 38.26 1.35 18.30
C ARG A 67 38.21 1.06 16.81
N LYS A 68 38.32 -0.21 16.40
CA LYS A 68 38.28 -0.60 14.98
C LYS A 68 36.88 -0.44 14.41
N LEU A 69 35.85 -0.95 15.09
CA LEU A 69 34.45 -0.91 14.66
C LEU A 69 33.81 0.49 14.75
N SER A 70 34.39 1.42 15.54
CA SER A 70 33.99 2.82 15.48
C SER A 70 34.30 3.50 14.13
N GLN A 71 35.13 2.88 13.30
CA GLN A 71 35.46 3.37 11.95
C GLN A 71 34.48 2.73 10.94
N THR A 72 33.73 3.56 10.23
CA THR A 72 32.70 3.11 9.28
C THR A 72 33.26 2.18 8.20
N LYS A 73 34.51 2.40 7.73
CA LYS A 73 35.15 1.51 6.77
C LYS A 73 35.28 0.06 7.27
N ASN A 74 35.67 -0.11 8.54
CA ASN A 74 35.84 -1.43 9.15
C ASN A 74 34.44 -2.08 9.43
N MET A 75 33.45 -1.28 9.77
CA MET A 75 32.07 -1.75 9.91
C MET A 75 31.51 -2.27 8.57
N ILE A 76 31.84 -1.62 7.45
CA ILE A 76 31.47 -2.11 6.09
C ILE A 76 32.17 -3.43 5.79
N THR A 77 33.46 -3.58 6.17
CA THR A 77 34.18 -4.87 6.02
C THR A 77 33.50 -5.96 6.81
N LEU A 78 33.12 -5.68 8.06
CA LEU A 78 32.39 -6.63 8.89
C LEU A 78 31.04 -7.02 8.22
N GLN A 79 30.26 -6.06 7.75
CA GLN A 79 28.98 -6.35 7.05
C GLN A 79 29.19 -7.29 5.86
N ASN A 80 30.13 -6.99 4.98
CA ASN A 80 30.42 -7.79 3.79
C ASN A 80 30.82 -9.25 4.14
N MET A 81 31.44 -9.46 5.29
CA MET A 81 31.76 -10.79 5.78
C MET A 81 30.54 -11.48 6.38
N LEU A 82 29.73 -10.77 7.16
CA LEU A 82 28.51 -11.30 7.78
C LEU A 82 27.44 -11.66 6.75
N GLU A 83 27.36 -10.96 5.63
CA GLU A 83 26.50 -11.35 4.50
C GLU A 83 26.85 -12.75 3.95
N LYS A 84 28.12 -13.12 3.97
CA LYS A 84 28.58 -14.45 3.57
C LYS A 84 28.39 -15.49 4.68
N MET A 85 28.28 -15.06 5.93
CA MET A 85 28.16 -15.91 7.11
C MET A 85 27.09 -15.40 8.10
N PRO A 86 25.79 -15.43 7.74
CA PRO A 86 24.72 -14.84 8.56
C PRO A 86 24.67 -15.37 10.00
N LYS A 87 25.04 -16.62 10.22
CA LYS A 87 25.08 -17.24 11.58
C LYS A 87 26.08 -16.57 12.52
N ALA A 88 27.10 -15.91 11.99
CA ALA A 88 28.11 -15.21 12.79
C ALA A 88 27.65 -13.81 13.25
N THR A 89 26.53 -13.29 12.73
CA THR A 89 26.10 -11.91 13.00
C THR A 89 25.93 -11.65 14.50
N ASN A 90 25.29 -12.55 15.21
CA ASN A 90 25.05 -12.38 16.66
C ASN A 90 26.30 -12.52 17.53
N TRP A 91 27.37 -13.14 17.05
CA TRP A 91 28.63 -13.19 17.81
C TRP A 91 29.21 -11.78 18.01
N PHE A 92 28.98 -10.87 17.06
CA PHE A 92 29.41 -9.47 17.12
C PHE A 92 28.46 -8.55 17.89
N ARG A 93 27.33 -9.06 18.37
CA ARG A 93 26.31 -8.25 19.05
C ARG A 93 26.87 -7.39 20.21
N PRO A 94 27.60 -7.94 21.19
CA PRO A 94 28.16 -7.13 22.29
C PRO A 94 29.04 -5.99 21.75
N LEU A 95 29.93 -6.31 20.83
CA LEU A 95 30.85 -5.34 20.23
C LEU A 95 30.13 -4.24 19.44
N LEU A 96 29.03 -4.59 18.74
CA LEU A 96 28.22 -3.63 17.99
C LEU A 96 27.40 -2.74 18.92
N LEU A 97 26.83 -3.26 19.99
CA LEU A 97 26.07 -2.45 20.95
C LEU A 97 26.95 -1.42 21.66
N GLU A 98 28.22 -1.74 21.97
CA GLU A 98 29.18 -0.81 22.56
C GLU A 98 29.50 0.39 21.67
N GLN A 99 29.26 0.32 20.34
CA GLN A 99 29.56 1.40 19.41
C GLN A 99 28.56 2.56 19.44
N LEU A 100 27.45 2.43 20.17
CA LEU A 100 26.36 3.44 20.21
C LEU A 100 26.89 4.87 20.39
N SER A 101 27.68 5.10 21.43
CA SER A 101 28.20 6.44 21.76
C SER A 101 29.12 7.03 20.69
N ALA A 102 29.80 6.17 19.91
CA ALA A 102 30.63 6.61 18.80
C ALA A 102 29.76 7.06 17.62
N TYR A 103 28.69 6.29 17.30
CA TYR A 103 27.84 6.55 16.15
C TYR A 103 26.79 7.65 16.39
N GLU A 104 26.37 7.92 17.61
CA GLU A 104 25.55 9.10 17.96
C GLU A 104 26.15 10.43 17.49
N LYS A 105 27.47 10.52 17.41
CA LYS A 105 28.24 11.72 17.02
C LYS A 105 28.63 11.76 15.55
N LYS A 106 28.25 10.74 14.78
CA LYS A 106 28.60 10.61 13.37
C LYS A 106 27.62 11.35 12.47
N LYS A 107 27.95 11.43 11.17
CA LYS A 107 27.06 11.96 10.14
C LYS A 107 25.90 11.01 9.84
N ASP A 108 24.84 11.54 9.26
CA ASP A 108 23.62 10.79 8.96
C ASP A 108 23.86 9.49 8.17
N GLU A 109 24.78 9.48 7.19
CA GLU A 109 25.08 8.28 6.40
C GLU A 109 25.73 7.18 7.24
N GLU A 110 26.62 7.57 8.16
CA GLU A 110 27.29 6.64 9.08
C GLU A 110 26.33 6.12 10.14
N GLN A 111 25.43 6.98 10.63
CA GLN A 111 24.34 6.59 11.54
C GLN A 111 23.37 5.61 10.85
N ALA A 112 23.01 5.88 9.58
CA ALA A 112 22.15 4.98 8.80
C ALA A 112 22.77 3.59 8.67
N PHE A 113 24.07 3.53 8.44
CA PHE A 113 24.80 2.28 8.32
C PHE A 113 24.85 1.53 9.66
N TYR A 114 25.15 2.23 10.75
CA TYR A 114 25.17 1.63 12.09
C TYR A 114 23.79 1.08 12.49
N THR A 115 22.74 1.87 12.31
CA THR A 115 21.36 1.45 12.63
C THR A 115 20.93 0.25 11.78
N TYR A 116 21.39 0.17 10.53
CA TYR A 116 21.24 -1.02 9.69
C TYR A 116 21.91 -2.25 10.32
N MET A 117 23.20 -2.14 10.74
CA MET A 117 23.89 -3.25 11.38
C MET A 117 23.18 -3.74 12.64
N ILE A 118 22.66 -2.83 13.45
CA ILE A 118 21.87 -3.17 14.64
C ILE A 118 20.56 -3.89 14.27
N SER A 119 19.93 -3.53 13.14
CA SER A 119 18.71 -4.17 12.67
C SER A 119 18.88 -5.60 12.14
N LEU A 120 20.13 -6.02 11.86
CA LEU A 120 20.44 -7.38 11.41
C LEU A 120 20.64 -8.38 12.56
N LEU A 121 20.76 -7.89 13.80
CA LEU A 121 20.96 -8.73 14.97
C LEU A 121 19.67 -9.44 15.37
N ASP A 122 19.83 -10.66 15.86
CA ASP A 122 18.74 -11.44 16.45
C ASP A 122 18.61 -11.15 17.95
N TYR A 123 17.41 -10.89 18.40
CA TYR A 123 17.08 -10.53 19.78
C TYR A 123 16.14 -11.55 20.44
N HIS A 124 15.88 -12.70 19.81
CA HIS A 124 14.98 -13.73 20.34
C HIS A 124 15.47 -14.35 21.65
N GLU A 125 16.76 -14.66 21.75
CA GLU A 125 17.33 -15.32 22.92
C GLU A 125 17.73 -14.33 24.02
N GLU A 126 18.11 -13.14 23.66
CA GLU A 126 18.62 -12.15 24.60
C GLU A 126 18.07 -10.76 24.26
N LYS A 127 17.34 -10.18 25.21
CA LYS A 127 16.78 -8.84 25.05
C LYS A 127 17.86 -7.76 24.90
N VAL A 128 17.52 -6.68 24.25
CA VAL A 128 18.38 -5.50 24.16
C VAL A 128 18.52 -4.86 25.55
N PRO A 129 19.74 -4.38 25.96
CA PRO A 129 19.88 -3.64 27.21
C PRO A 129 19.03 -2.38 27.23
N ALA A 130 18.29 -2.13 28.32
CA ALA A 130 17.37 -1.01 28.43
C ALA A 130 18.03 0.36 28.24
N ASP A 131 19.26 0.55 28.73
CA ASP A 131 20.05 1.76 28.52
C ASP A 131 20.39 1.98 27.04
N PHE A 132 20.81 0.92 26.36
CA PHE A 132 21.05 0.97 24.91
C PHE A 132 19.77 1.35 24.15
N ALA A 133 18.66 0.67 24.43
CA ALA A 133 17.40 0.87 23.74
C ALA A 133 16.86 2.31 23.92
N SER A 134 16.93 2.83 25.14
CA SER A 134 16.49 4.19 25.47
C SER A 134 17.29 5.30 24.76
N ARG A 135 18.57 5.05 24.46
CA ARG A 135 19.42 5.94 23.69
C ARG A 135 19.25 5.73 22.19
N PHE A 136 19.14 4.49 21.76
CA PHE A 136 19.04 4.12 20.33
C PHE A 136 17.81 4.75 19.66
N ILE A 137 16.70 4.89 20.39
CA ILE A 137 15.47 5.54 19.87
C ILE A 137 15.70 6.99 19.41
N CYS A 138 16.75 7.66 19.87
CA CYS A 138 17.10 9.03 19.46
C CYS A 138 17.50 9.11 17.97
N PHE A 139 17.95 8.02 17.34
CA PHE A 139 18.20 7.99 15.90
C PHE A 139 16.93 8.22 15.05
N LEU A 140 15.74 8.04 15.63
CA LEU A 140 14.49 8.47 14.98
C LEU A 140 14.42 9.99 14.77
N ASP A 141 15.23 10.79 15.46
CA ASP A 141 15.26 12.25 15.30
C ASP A 141 16.18 12.69 14.12
N SER A 142 16.92 11.76 13.48
CA SER A 142 17.72 12.03 12.30
C SER A 142 16.85 12.51 11.13
N LYS A 143 17.38 13.41 10.29
CA LYS A 143 16.76 13.87 9.05
C LYS A 143 16.88 12.84 7.92
N SER A 144 17.79 11.90 8.05
CA SER A 144 18.00 10.82 7.08
C SER A 144 16.86 9.82 7.14
N LEU A 145 16.20 9.60 6.00
CA LEU A 145 15.19 8.56 5.88
C LEU A 145 15.77 7.16 6.12
N TYR A 146 17.01 6.94 5.71
CA TYR A 146 17.67 5.64 5.92
C TYR A 146 17.95 5.37 7.39
N THR A 147 18.48 6.36 8.14
CA THR A 147 18.68 6.24 9.60
C THR A 147 17.35 5.94 10.29
N PHE A 148 16.32 6.69 9.95
CA PHE A 148 14.98 6.50 10.50
C PHE A 148 14.44 5.10 10.21
N THR A 149 14.46 4.65 8.94
CA THR A 149 13.91 3.35 8.53
C THR A 149 14.68 2.19 9.17
N ASN A 150 16.00 2.27 9.24
CA ASN A 150 16.83 1.23 9.86
C ASN A 150 16.66 1.21 11.38
N THR A 151 16.48 2.38 12.01
CA THR A 151 16.14 2.45 13.44
C THR A 151 14.81 1.77 13.72
N MET A 152 13.78 2.04 12.92
CA MET A 152 12.49 1.36 13.04
C MET A 152 12.63 -0.15 12.86
N ALA A 153 13.42 -0.60 11.87
CA ALA A 153 13.67 -2.01 11.65
C ALA A 153 14.31 -2.70 12.88
N ALA A 154 15.27 -2.02 13.53
CA ALA A 154 15.87 -2.51 14.77
C ALA A 154 14.86 -2.55 15.93
N LEU A 155 14.01 -1.52 16.07
CA LEU A 155 12.97 -1.48 17.13
C LEU A 155 11.94 -2.60 16.97
N TYR A 156 11.57 -2.95 15.72
CA TYR A 156 10.72 -4.13 15.47
C TYR A 156 11.43 -5.44 15.88
N ALA A 157 12.75 -5.54 15.63
CA ALA A 157 13.54 -6.71 16.00
C ALA A 157 13.77 -6.80 17.52
N PHE A 158 13.88 -5.68 18.23
CA PHE A 158 14.01 -5.68 19.70
C PHE A 158 12.82 -6.36 20.40
N GLY A 159 11.65 -6.34 19.79
CA GLY A 159 10.47 -7.01 20.30
C GLY A 159 9.90 -6.41 21.60
N GLU A 160 10.19 -5.13 21.90
CA GLU A 160 9.69 -4.44 23.09
C GLU A 160 8.56 -3.48 22.72
N SER A 161 7.33 -3.79 23.12
CA SER A 161 6.13 -3.00 22.84
C SER A 161 6.25 -1.55 23.35
N SER A 162 6.80 -1.35 24.52
CA SER A 162 6.99 -0.01 25.13
C SER A 162 7.87 0.92 24.30
N LEU A 163 8.96 0.39 23.74
CA LEU A 163 9.87 1.14 22.85
C LEU A 163 9.20 1.46 21.51
N LEU A 164 8.46 0.51 20.98
CA LEU A 164 7.75 0.71 19.72
C LEU A 164 6.64 1.74 19.86
N LEU A 165 5.91 1.78 20.98
CA LEU A 165 4.93 2.83 21.27
C LEU A 165 5.58 4.23 21.36
N GLN A 166 6.74 4.35 22.02
CA GLN A 166 7.50 5.60 22.04
C GLN A 166 7.93 6.03 20.63
N ALA A 167 8.35 5.06 19.78
CA ALA A 167 8.68 5.33 18.39
C ALA A 167 7.45 5.82 17.60
N MET A 168 6.29 5.22 17.82
CA MET A 168 5.02 5.64 17.20
C MET A 168 4.61 7.06 17.63
N GLU A 169 4.81 7.44 18.88
CA GLU A 169 4.60 8.82 19.34
C GLU A 169 5.53 9.80 18.62
N LYS A 170 6.82 9.45 18.46
CA LYS A 170 7.77 10.26 17.70
C LYS A 170 7.38 10.39 16.22
N ILE A 171 6.91 9.32 15.57
CA ILE A 171 6.40 9.35 14.21
C ILE A 171 5.19 10.28 14.11
N ASN A 172 4.26 10.16 15.05
CA ASN A 172 3.03 10.94 15.08
C ASN A 172 3.29 12.45 15.30
N ALA A 173 4.32 12.79 16.08
CA ALA A 173 4.71 14.19 16.34
C ALA A 173 5.47 14.82 15.15
N ARG A 174 5.99 14.02 14.22
CA ARG A 174 6.74 14.51 13.06
C ARG A 174 5.82 14.89 11.91
N SER A 175 6.11 16.03 11.28
CA SER A 175 5.52 16.42 9.99
C SER A 175 6.16 15.70 8.79
N VAL A 176 7.12 14.79 9.02
CA VAL A 176 7.82 14.07 7.96
C VAL A 176 6.97 12.91 7.47
N PHE A 177 6.70 12.89 6.18
CA PHE A 177 5.98 11.80 5.53
C PHE A 177 6.74 10.48 5.67
N TYR A 178 6.15 9.53 6.38
CA TYR A 178 6.58 8.15 6.44
C TYR A 178 5.61 7.29 5.62
N HIS A 179 6.10 6.57 4.64
CA HIS A 179 5.23 5.85 3.73
C HIS A 179 4.42 4.77 4.47
N LYS A 180 3.10 4.79 4.32
CA LYS A 180 2.15 3.88 5.03
C LYS A 180 2.59 2.42 4.98
N LYS A 181 3.00 1.94 3.81
CA LYS A 181 3.44 0.56 3.62
C LYS A 181 4.64 0.19 4.51
N LEU A 182 5.61 1.09 4.67
CA LEU A 182 6.79 0.80 5.50
C LEU A 182 6.42 0.61 6.96
N LEU A 183 5.47 1.40 7.47
CA LEU A 183 4.98 1.25 8.84
C LEU A 183 4.21 -0.06 9.03
N VAL A 184 3.29 -0.37 8.12
CA VAL A 184 2.49 -1.60 8.17
C VAL A 184 3.37 -2.84 8.04
N ASP A 185 4.25 -2.88 7.02
CA ASP A 185 5.17 -4.01 6.79
C ASP A 185 6.15 -4.18 7.98
N GLY A 186 6.54 -3.07 8.62
CA GLY A 186 7.38 -3.09 9.82
C GLY A 186 6.67 -3.69 11.03
N LEU A 187 5.45 -3.23 11.32
CA LEU A 187 4.63 -3.77 12.40
C LEU A 187 4.36 -5.28 12.23
N LEU A 188 4.15 -5.73 10.98
CA LEU A 188 3.99 -7.17 10.68
C LEU A 188 5.26 -8.00 10.91
N ARG A 189 6.45 -7.37 10.98
CA ARG A 189 7.74 -8.00 11.27
C ARG A 189 8.16 -7.89 12.73
N TYR A 190 7.31 -7.34 13.59
CA TYR A 190 7.57 -7.23 15.01
C TYR A 190 7.91 -8.59 15.62
N GLN A 191 8.96 -8.66 16.45
CA GLN A 191 9.47 -9.92 17.00
C GLN A 191 9.13 -10.11 18.49
N GLY A 192 8.26 -9.28 19.05
CA GLY A 192 7.79 -9.40 20.42
C GLY A 192 6.40 -10.01 20.54
N ASP A 193 5.77 -9.78 21.67
CA ASP A 193 4.40 -10.21 21.94
C ASP A 193 3.41 -9.33 21.15
N PHE A 194 2.77 -9.92 20.14
CA PHE A 194 1.79 -9.25 19.30
C PHE A 194 0.53 -8.88 20.07
N ASP A 195 0.08 -9.69 21.02
CA ASP A 195 -1.13 -9.41 21.78
C ASP A 195 -0.93 -8.21 22.69
N GLU A 196 0.21 -8.12 23.39
CA GLU A 196 0.58 -6.96 24.18
C GLU A 196 0.66 -5.69 23.31
N LEU A 197 1.33 -5.77 22.16
CA LEU A 197 1.47 -4.64 21.24
C LEU A 197 0.10 -4.18 20.72
N ASN A 198 -0.72 -5.11 20.24
CA ASN A 198 -2.02 -4.81 19.66
C ASN A 198 -2.97 -4.16 20.67
N GLN A 199 -3.05 -4.70 21.90
CA GLN A 199 -3.84 -4.09 22.96
C GLN A 199 -3.39 -2.66 23.26
N ALA A 200 -2.08 -2.42 23.33
CA ALA A 200 -1.54 -1.10 23.59
C ALA A 200 -1.80 -0.11 22.43
N LEU A 201 -1.68 -0.56 21.18
CA LEU A 201 -1.99 0.25 19.99
C LEU A 201 -3.48 0.61 19.92
N VAL A 202 -4.38 -0.33 20.20
CA VAL A 202 -5.82 -0.07 20.26
C VAL A 202 -6.15 0.95 21.37
N LYS A 203 -5.56 0.79 22.57
CA LYS A 203 -5.76 1.72 23.69
C LYS A 203 -5.33 3.14 23.37
N GLN A 204 -4.31 3.31 22.54
CA GLN A 204 -3.76 4.62 22.16
C GLN A 204 -4.29 5.12 20.81
N PHE A 205 -5.14 4.38 20.12
CA PHE A 205 -5.54 4.62 18.72
C PHE A 205 -5.94 6.08 18.45
N TYR A 206 -6.80 6.64 19.28
CA TYR A 206 -7.31 8.01 19.11
C TYR A 206 -6.28 9.12 19.41
N ARG A 207 -5.09 8.78 19.95
CA ARG A 207 -4.00 9.74 20.14
C ARG A 207 -3.18 9.95 18.86
N TYR A 208 -3.28 9.03 17.91
CA TYR A 208 -2.53 9.11 16.67
C TYR A 208 -3.25 9.98 15.63
N ALA A 209 -2.46 10.65 14.78
CA ALA A 209 -2.97 11.39 13.64
C ALA A 209 -3.68 10.46 12.64
N PRO A 210 -4.62 10.93 11.82
CA PRO A 210 -5.39 10.12 10.88
C PRO A 210 -4.53 9.21 9.99
N HIS A 211 -3.40 9.73 9.49
CA HIS A 211 -2.47 8.94 8.69
C HIS A 211 -1.92 7.70 9.42
N THR A 212 -1.60 7.84 10.70
CA THR A 212 -1.14 6.71 11.52
C THR A 212 -2.28 5.76 11.85
N GLN A 213 -3.49 6.30 12.14
CA GLN A 213 -4.69 5.50 12.36
C GLN A 213 -5.03 4.62 11.14
N GLU A 214 -4.94 5.16 9.92
CA GLU A 214 -5.11 4.38 8.69
C GLU A 214 -4.11 3.22 8.59
N CYS A 215 -2.83 3.47 8.93
CA CYS A 215 -1.80 2.43 8.94
C CYS A 215 -2.14 1.32 9.95
N LEU A 216 -2.58 1.70 11.15
CA LEU A 216 -2.94 0.74 12.19
C LEU A 216 -4.15 -0.12 11.79
N LEU A 217 -5.18 0.46 11.16
CA LEU A 217 -6.32 -0.32 10.66
C LEU A 217 -5.91 -1.30 9.55
N ASP A 218 -5.02 -0.89 8.62
CA ASP A 218 -4.48 -1.80 7.62
C ASP A 218 -3.62 -2.89 8.26
N TYR A 219 -2.83 -2.56 9.28
CA TYR A 219 -2.03 -3.53 10.05
C TYR A 219 -2.93 -4.55 10.77
N PHE A 220 -3.92 -4.12 11.56
CA PHE A 220 -4.83 -5.03 12.26
C PHE A 220 -5.57 -5.96 11.30
N ARG A 221 -6.00 -5.42 10.13
CA ARG A 221 -6.66 -6.23 9.10
C ARG A 221 -5.73 -7.30 8.52
N LEU A 222 -4.45 -6.99 8.30
CA LEU A 222 -3.46 -7.93 7.76
C LEU A 222 -2.99 -8.94 8.81
N GLN A 223 -2.86 -8.49 10.07
CA GLN A 223 -2.50 -9.33 11.21
C GLN A 223 -3.67 -10.24 11.66
N GLU A 224 -4.88 -10.01 11.12
CA GLU A 224 -6.11 -10.70 11.52
C GLU A 224 -6.47 -10.50 13.00
N TYR A 225 -6.07 -9.36 13.57
CA TYR A 225 -6.41 -9.00 14.94
C TYR A 225 -7.80 -8.39 15.02
N ASP A 226 -8.62 -8.87 15.97
CA ASP A 226 -10.00 -8.41 16.10
C ASP A 226 -10.07 -7.00 16.71
N VAL A 227 -10.50 -6.04 15.87
CA VAL A 227 -10.82 -4.65 16.23
C VAL A 227 -12.19 -4.25 15.68
N SER A 228 -13.12 -5.21 15.62
CA SER A 228 -14.46 -5.00 15.05
C SER A 228 -15.21 -3.85 15.72
N ASP A 229 -15.18 -3.78 17.05
CA ASP A 229 -15.84 -2.69 17.81
C ASP A 229 -15.24 -1.33 17.49
N LEU A 230 -13.91 -1.24 17.40
CA LEU A 230 -13.21 -0.01 17.00
C LEU A 230 -13.61 0.41 15.58
N CYS A 231 -13.57 -0.52 14.62
CA CYS A 231 -13.95 -0.24 13.24
C CYS A 231 -15.43 0.16 13.13
N LEU A 232 -16.31 -0.49 13.86
CA LEU A 232 -17.74 -0.16 13.90
C LEU A 232 -17.95 1.27 14.42
N SER A 233 -17.31 1.63 15.53
CA SER A 233 -17.41 2.98 16.09
C SER A 233 -16.90 4.06 15.12
N LEU A 234 -15.81 3.80 14.41
CA LEU A 234 -15.26 4.71 13.39
C LEU A 234 -16.18 4.88 12.18
N MET A 235 -16.89 3.83 11.76
CA MET A 235 -17.87 3.92 10.67
C MET A 235 -19.07 4.79 11.03
N GLN A 236 -19.45 4.82 12.31
CA GLN A 236 -20.59 5.58 12.83
C GLN A 236 -20.22 7.02 13.27
N ASP A 237 -18.94 7.29 13.53
CA ASP A 237 -18.47 8.59 13.95
C ASP A 237 -18.40 9.59 12.77
N ALA A 238 -19.29 10.57 12.76
CA ALA A 238 -19.32 11.62 11.74
C ALA A 238 -18.11 12.57 11.80
N GLN A 239 -17.37 12.60 12.92
CA GLN A 239 -16.19 13.44 13.10
C GLN A 239 -14.88 12.71 12.77
N ALA A 240 -14.91 11.40 12.62
CA ALA A 240 -13.73 10.64 12.21
C ALA A 240 -13.27 11.03 10.79
N ASP A 241 -11.97 11.04 10.58
CA ASP A 241 -11.40 11.32 9.27
C ASP A 241 -11.95 10.38 8.19
N VAL A 242 -12.23 10.90 6.99
CA VAL A 242 -12.89 10.16 5.92
C VAL A 242 -12.07 8.94 5.48
N GLU A 243 -10.74 9.08 5.40
CA GLU A 243 -9.87 7.96 5.01
C GLU A 243 -9.79 6.90 6.11
N VAL A 244 -9.83 7.30 7.38
CA VAL A 244 -9.93 6.37 8.52
C VAL A 244 -11.25 5.59 8.46
N GLN A 245 -12.38 6.25 8.16
CA GLN A 245 -13.66 5.58 7.96
C GLN A 245 -13.61 4.59 6.77
N HIS A 246 -12.95 4.96 5.68
CA HIS A 246 -12.75 4.06 4.53
C HIS A 246 -11.92 2.82 4.92
N ARG A 247 -10.91 2.96 5.79
CA ARG A 247 -10.13 1.81 6.30
C ARG A 247 -10.95 0.92 7.22
N ALA A 248 -11.77 1.51 8.09
CA ALA A 248 -12.70 0.79 8.95
C ALA A 248 -13.72 -0.03 8.13
N LEU A 249 -14.30 0.54 7.07
CA LEU A 249 -15.15 -0.20 6.12
C LEU A 249 -14.39 -1.36 5.46
N ARG A 250 -13.14 -1.10 5.02
CA ARG A 250 -12.30 -2.10 4.37
C ARG A 250 -11.91 -3.26 5.29
N TYR A 251 -11.86 -3.04 6.61
CA TYR A 251 -11.64 -4.09 7.58
C TYR A 251 -12.69 -5.19 7.46
N PHE A 252 -13.96 -4.81 7.29
CA PHE A 252 -15.09 -5.75 7.18
C PHE A 252 -15.19 -6.49 5.84
N HIS A 253 -14.30 -6.24 4.87
CA HIS A 253 -14.17 -7.13 3.70
C HIS A 253 -13.65 -8.52 4.09
N LYS A 254 -12.91 -8.60 5.18
CA LYS A 254 -12.30 -9.85 5.66
C LYS A 254 -13.08 -10.46 6.82
N PHE A 255 -13.67 -9.62 7.66
CA PHE A 255 -14.33 -10.05 8.90
C PHE A 255 -15.82 -9.82 8.81
N ARG A 256 -16.60 -10.86 9.07
CA ARG A 256 -18.06 -10.75 9.12
C ARG A 256 -18.50 -10.24 10.48
N HIS A 257 -19.36 -9.23 10.50
CA HIS A 257 -19.91 -8.65 11.72
C HIS A 257 -21.35 -8.19 11.48
N ALA A 258 -22.29 -8.64 12.30
CA ALA A 258 -23.72 -8.41 12.08
C ALA A 258 -24.11 -6.92 12.11
N GLU A 259 -23.59 -6.16 13.09
CA GLU A 259 -23.90 -4.73 13.22
C GLU A 259 -23.23 -3.92 12.09
N ALA A 260 -21.99 -4.26 11.71
CA ALA A 260 -21.32 -3.62 10.58
C ALA A 260 -22.07 -3.85 9.26
N LYS A 261 -22.67 -5.04 9.08
CA LYS A 261 -23.54 -5.32 7.94
C LYS A 261 -24.69 -4.32 7.87
N GLN A 262 -25.38 -4.06 9.00
CA GLN A 262 -26.48 -3.10 9.02
C GLN A 262 -26.02 -1.69 8.67
N VAL A 263 -24.87 -1.25 9.21
CA VAL A 263 -24.28 0.06 8.85
C VAL A 263 -23.95 0.14 7.35
N MET A 264 -23.38 -0.92 6.77
CA MET A 264 -23.10 -0.97 5.33
C MET A 264 -24.37 -0.94 4.47
N LEU A 265 -25.45 -1.62 4.88
CA LEU A 265 -26.74 -1.54 4.21
C LEU A 265 -27.34 -0.13 4.27
N GLU A 266 -27.26 0.54 5.42
CA GLU A 266 -27.71 1.93 5.56
C GLU A 266 -26.91 2.88 4.66
N LEU A 267 -25.58 2.66 4.49
CA LEU A 267 -24.78 3.42 3.54
C LEU A 267 -25.23 3.24 2.08
N LEU A 268 -25.75 2.06 1.72
CA LEU A 268 -26.29 1.81 0.38
C LEU A 268 -27.69 2.43 0.19
N LYS A 269 -28.52 2.51 1.25
CA LYS A 269 -29.87 3.08 1.17
C LYS A 269 -29.85 4.61 0.98
N LYS A 270 -28.84 5.30 1.55
CA LYS A 270 -28.72 6.75 1.49
C LYS A 270 -28.12 7.21 0.16
N GLU A 271 -28.82 8.04 -0.59
CA GLU A 271 -28.37 8.53 -1.90
C GLU A 271 -27.18 9.50 -1.79
N GLU A 272 -27.11 10.30 -0.72
CA GLU A 272 -26.03 11.25 -0.45
C GLU A 272 -24.71 10.58 -0.04
N THR A 273 -24.69 9.28 0.21
CA THR A 273 -23.46 8.55 0.54
C THR A 273 -22.46 8.62 -0.61
N SER A 274 -21.21 8.99 -0.30
CA SER A 274 -20.15 9.06 -1.31
C SER A 274 -19.97 7.71 -2.03
N TRP A 275 -19.64 7.77 -3.31
CA TRP A 275 -19.47 6.57 -4.13
C TRP A 275 -18.37 5.63 -3.57
N ILE A 276 -17.33 6.18 -2.92
CA ILE A 276 -16.27 5.38 -2.28
C ILE A 276 -16.86 4.54 -1.15
N LYS A 277 -17.65 5.14 -0.27
CA LYS A 277 -18.30 4.41 0.83
C LYS A 277 -19.30 3.37 0.31
N GLN A 278 -20.07 3.71 -0.72
CA GLN A 278 -20.98 2.74 -1.35
C GLN A 278 -20.21 1.55 -1.94
N MET A 279 -19.12 1.80 -2.68
CA MET A 279 -18.27 0.75 -3.24
C MET A 279 -17.68 -0.14 -2.13
N LEU A 280 -17.11 0.46 -1.08
CA LEU A 280 -16.54 -0.28 0.04
C LEU A 280 -17.61 -1.08 0.81
N ALA A 281 -18.81 -0.53 0.97
CA ALA A 281 -19.94 -1.25 1.59
C ALA A 281 -20.34 -2.48 0.76
N ILE A 282 -20.44 -2.37 -0.57
CA ILE A 282 -20.70 -3.53 -1.45
C ILE A 282 -19.60 -4.58 -1.28
N GLN A 283 -18.34 -4.18 -1.25
CA GLN A 283 -17.21 -5.10 -1.06
C GLN A 283 -17.27 -5.81 0.30
N GLY A 284 -17.64 -5.11 1.38
CA GLY A 284 -17.83 -5.68 2.71
C GLY A 284 -19.03 -6.64 2.78
N LEU A 285 -20.07 -6.39 1.95
CA LEU A 285 -21.26 -7.20 1.88
C LEU A 285 -21.12 -8.47 1.01
N LYS A 286 -20.02 -8.67 0.30
CA LYS A 286 -19.80 -9.85 -0.55
C LYS A 286 -19.94 -11.19 0.19
N GLY A 287 -19.70 -11.19 1.51
CA GLY A 287 -19.89 -12.37 2.35
C GLY A 287 -21.34 -12.73 2.71
N TYR A 288 -22.32 -11.87 2.38
CA TYR A 288 -23.73 -12.01 2.76
C TYR A 288 -24.61 -12.26 1.53
N ASP A 289 -25.67 -13.10 1.70
CA ASP A 289 -26.56 -13.57 0.62
C ASP A 289 -28.03 -13.52 1.00
N ASP A 290 -28.38 -12.88 2.10
CA ASP A 290 -29.75 -12.69 2.51
C ASP A 290 -30.51 -11.70 1.58
N ALA A 291 -31.84 -11.82 1.58
CA ALA A 291 -32.70 -11.09 0.64
C ALA A 291 -32.53 -9.56 0.71
N GLU A 292 -32.28 -8.99 1.89
CA GLU A 292 -32.09 -7.55 2.06
C GLU A 292 -30.79 -7.10 1.40
N THR A 293 -29.69 -7.84 1.64
CA THR A 293 -28.37 -7.56 1.04
C THR A 293 -28.44 -7.64 -0.48
N VAL A 294 -29.01 -8.72 -1.01
CA VAL A 294 -29.19 -8.90 -2.45
C VAL A 294 -30.00 -7.76 -3.05
N HIS A 295 -31.12 -7.37 -2.41
CA HIS A 295 -31.99 -6.30 -2.87
C HIS A 295 -31.23 -4.96 -2.96
N GLU A 296 -30.53 -4.54 -1.90
CA GLU A 296 -29.84 -3.27 -1.87
C GLU A 296 -28.66 -3.22 -2.87
N ILE A 297 -27.92 -4.33 -3.04
CA ILE A 297 -26.85 -4.37 -4.04
C ILE A 297 -27.41 -4.38 -5.47
N ARG A 298 -28.57 -5.05 -5.72
CA ARG A 298 -29.26 -5.03 -7.03
C ARG A 298 -29.62 -3.59 -7.46
N ARG A 299 -30.06 -2.75 -6.54
CA ARG A 299 -30.32 -1.32 -6.83
C ARG A 299 -29.04 -0.58 -7.29
N LYS A 300 -27.87 -1.00 -6.85
CA LYS A 300 -26.59 -0.37 -7.22
C LYS A 300 -26.05 -0.79 -8.59
N LEU A 301 -26.65 -1.76 -9.25
CA LEU A 301 -26.40 -2.04 -10.67
C LEU A 301 -26.67 -0.81 -11.54
N PHE A 302 -27.61 0.05 -11.15
CA PHE A 302 -28.00 1.27 -11.87
C PHE A 302 -27.34 2.55 -11.30
N SER A 303 -26.29 2.41 -10.51
CA SER A 303 -25.54 3.55 -9.98
C SER A 303 -24.97 4.40 -11.10
N ARG A 304 -25.01 5.74 -10.98
CA ARG A 304 -24.33 6.66 -11.91
C ARG A 304 -22.81 6.51 -11.87
N ASN A 305 -22.26 5.99 -10.77
CA ASN A 305 -20.83 5.83 -10.62
C ASN A 305 -20.40 4.43 -11.10
N TRP A 306 -19.44 4.40 -12.02
CA TRP A 306 -18.88 3.16 -12.57
C TRP A 306 -18.35 2.20 -11.51
N HIS A 307 -17.59 2.72 -10.52
CA HIS A 307 -16.96 1.86 -9.49
C HIS A 307 -18.01 1.21 -8.57
N VAL A 308 -19.11 1.87 -8.29
CA VAL A 308 -20.21 1.28 -7.53
C VAL A 308 -20.87 0.18 -8.35
N ARG A 309 -21.17 0.47 -9.62
CA ARG A 309 -21.84 -0.47 -10.54
C ARG A 309 -21.04 -1.73 -10.78
N ILE A 310 -19.74 -1.60 -11.08
CA ILE A 310 -18.89 -2.77 -11.34
C ILE A 310 -18.73 -3.65 -10.11
N ASN A 311 -18.68 -3.08 -8.89
CA ASN A 311 -18.66 -3.86 -7.66
C ASN A 311 -20.00 -4.57 -7.39
N ALA A 312 -21.14 -3.97 -7.78
CA ALA A 312 -22.44 -4.63 -7.70
C ALA A 312 -22.52 -5.80 -8.69
N VAL A 313 -22.06 -5.63 -9.94
CA VAL A 313 -21.99 -6.73 -10.91
C VAL A 313 -21.06 -7.84 -10.41
N GLU A 314 -19.90 -7.48 -9.87
CA GLU A 314 -18.94 -8.43 -9.31
C GLU A 314 -19.53 -9.24 -8.14
N TYR A 315 -20.36 -8.62 -7.30
CA TYR A 315 -21.10 -9.34 -6.23
C TYR A 315 -21.94 -10.46 -6.80
N PHE A 316 -22.79 -10.18 -7.81
CA PHE A 316 -23.64 -11.20 -8.45
C PHE A 316 -22.82 -12.25 -9.18
N TYR A 317 -21.78 -11.86 -9.90
CA TYR A 317 -20.86 -12.77 -10.55
C TYR A 317 -20.23 -13.79 -9.59
N GLN A 318 -19.73 -13.30 -8.43
CA GLN A 318 -19.11 -14.16 -7.41
C GLN A 318 -20.13 -15.10 -6.71
N LYS A 319 -21.40 -14.72 -6.70
CA LYS A 319 -22.50 -15.57 -6.20
C LYS A 319 -22.92 -16.67 -7.19
N GLY A 320 -22.33 -16.70 -8.37
CA GLY A 320 -22.69 -17.66 -9.40
C GLY A 320 -23.95 -17.26 -10.16
N MET A 321 -23.96 -16.00 -10.68
CA MET A 321 -25.07 -15.50 -11.51
C MET A 321 -25.47 -16.53 -12.57
N ASP A 322 -26.70 -17.03 -12.49
CA ASP A 322 -27.21 -17.95 -13.47
C ASP A 322 -27.69 -17.22 -14.75
N GLN A 323 -27.97 -17.99 -15.80
CA GLN A 323 -28.41 -17.44 -17.08
C GLN A 323 -29.71 -16.65 -16.96
N LYS A 324 -30.61 -17.06 -16.05
CA LYS A 324 -31.90 -16.38 -15.85
C LYS A 324 -31.67 -15.02 -15.17
N GLU A 325 -30.86 -14.96 -14.13
CA GLU A 325 -30.52 -13.71 -13.45
C GLU A 325 -29.79 -12.73 -14.38
N LEU A 326 -28.86 -13.25 -15.20
CA LEU A 326 -28.20 -12.46 -16.23
C LEU A 326 -29.21 -11.90 -17.24
N GLN A 327 -30.13 -12.72 -17.70
CA GLN A 327 -31.21 -12.29 -18.62
C GLN A 327 -32.09 -11.23 -17.96
N ASP A 328 -32.54 -11.43 -16.72
CA ASP A 328 -33.37 -10.48 -15.98
C ASP A 328 -32.70 -9.11 -15.83
N ILE A 329 -31.37 -9.07 -15.65
CA ILE A 329 -30.61 -7.83 -15.59
C ILE A 329 -30.52 -7.19 -16.97
N LEU A 330 -30.24 -7.94 -18.03
CA LEU A 330 -30.13 -7.43 -19.40
C LEU A 330 -31.47 -6.85 -19.92
N GLU A 331 -32.61 -7.47 -19.54
CA GLU A 331 -33.96 -6.99 -19.93
C GLU A 331 -34.29 -5.59 -19.39
N LEU A 332 -33.55 -5.11 -18.36
CA LEU A 332 -33.69 -3.73 -17.87
C LEU A 332 -33.06 -2.68 -18.82
N ARG A 333 -32.32 -3.14 -19.85
CA ARG A 333 -31.77 -2.33 -20.96
C ARG A 333 -30.95 -1.13 -20.52
N ASP A 334 -30.33 -1.18 -19.34
CA ASP A 334 -29.39 -0.13 -18.90
C ASP A 334 -28.04 -0.29 -19.57
N LYS A 335 -27.70 0.63 -20.48
CA LYS A 335 -26.45 0.61 -21.23
C LYS A 335 -25.22 0.46 -20.36
N TYR A 336 -25.18 1.17 -19.25
CA TYR A 336 -23.99 1.20 -18.40
C TYR A 336 -23.86 -0.05 -17.53
N THR A 337 -24.98 -0.67 -17.17
CA THR A 337 -24.98 -2.00 -16.51
C THR A 337 -24.51 -3.07 -17.48
N ASN A 338 -24.96 -2.99 -18.75
CA ASN A 338 -24.52 -3.90 -19.79
C ASN A 338 -23.00 -3.82 -20.06
N GLU A 339 -22.44 -2.61 -20.08
CA GLU A 339 -20.98 -2.40 -20.17
C GLU A 339 -20.23 -3.00 -18.98
N ALA A 340 -20.78 -2.87 -17.76
CA ALA A 340 -20.18 -3.48 -16.56
C ALA A 340 -20.24 -5.02 -16.59
N LEU A 341 -21.34 -5.60 -17.08
CA LEU A 341 -21.45 -7.04 -17.32
C LEU A 341 -20.42 -7.53 -18.33
N LEU A 342 -20.29 -6.86 -19.49
CA LEU A 342 -19.27 -7.21 -20.49
C LEU A 342 -17.86 -7.12 -19.93
N TYR A 343 -17.57 -6.12 -19.12
CA TYR A 343 -16.28 -5.99 -18.45
C TYR A 343 -16.02 -7.16 -17.49
N GLN A 344 -17.03 -7.57 -16.73
CA GLN A 344 -16.90 -8.67 -15.76
C GLN A 344 -16.71 -10.03 -16.46
N PHE A 345 -17.48 -10.28 -17.53
CA PHE A 345 -17.44 -11.53 -18.29
C PHE A 345 -16.40 -11.55 -19.43
N ARG A 346 -15.50 -10.56 -19.51
CA ARG A 346 -14.50 -10.43 -20.59
C ARG A 346 -13.61 -11.65 -20.82
N ASN A 347 -13.42 -12.47 -19.79
CA ASN A 347 -12.61 -13.71 -19.84
C ASN A 347 -13.48 -14.97 -20.09
N ASP A 348 -14.78 -14.81 -20.24
CA ASP A 348 -15.74 -15.86 -20.62
C ASP A 348 -16.33 -15.53 -22.00
N PRO A 349 -15.76 -16.11 -23.09
CA PRO A 349 -16.18 -15.77 -24.45
C PRO A 349 -17.63 -16.13 -24.74
N GLU A 350 -18.15 -17.21 -24.16
CA GLU A 350 -19.52 -17.68 -24.42
C GLU A 350 -20.54 -16.71 -23.81
N THR A 351 -20.38 -16.39 -22.53
CA THR A 351 -21.27 -15.42 -21.86
C THR A 351 -21.12 -14.02 -22.43
N SER A 352 -19.89 -13.58 -22.77
CA SER A 352 -19.68 -12.29 -23.44
C SER A 352 -20.38 -12.22 -24.80
N ALA A 353 -20.31 -13.27 -25.61
CA ALA A 353 -21.01 -13.34 -26.91
C ALA A 353 -22.53 -13.28 -26.71
N TYR A 354 -23.07 -14.00 -25.74
CA TYR A 354 -24.50 -13.95 -25.38
C TYR A 354 -24.93 -12.52 -24.98
N ILE A 355 -24.16 -11.86 -24.12
CA ILE A 355 -24.45 -10.46 -23.68
C ILE A 355 -24.45 -9.52 -24.88
N MET A 356 -23.43 -9.60 -25.74
CA MET A 356 -23.33 -8.75 -26.96
C MET A 356 -24.49 -8.98 -27.92
N GLU A 357 -24.89 -10.22 -28.13
CA GLU A 357 -26.03 -10.56 -29.01
C GLU A 357 -27.35 -9.99 -28.44
N ARG A 358 -27.55 -10.07 -27.13
CA ARG A 358 -28.75 -9.48 -26.50
C ARG A 358 -28.76 -7.97 -26.61
N ILE A 359 -27.63 -7.30 -26.38
CA ILE A 359 -27.51 -5.84 -26.55
C ILE A 359 -27.85 -5.44 -27.97
N ARG A 360 -27.30 -6.13 -28.99
CA ARG A 360 -27.59 -5.87 -30.39
C ARG A 360 -29.08 -6.03 -30.73
N THR A 361 -29.70 -7.09 -30.19
CA THR A 361 -31.15 -7.31 -30.37
C THR A 361 -31.96 -6.14 -29.83
N PHE A 362 -31.62 -5.62 -28.67
CA PHE A 362 -32.31 -4.47 -28.08
C PHE A 362 -32.13 -3.17 -28.90
N GLU A 363 -30.92 -2.92 -29.41
CA GLU A 363 -30.64 -1.77 -30.27
C GLU A 363 -31.45 -1.85 -31.58
N GLU A 364 -31.55 -3.04 -32.19
CA GLU A 364 -32.37 -3.26 -33.38
C GLU A 364 -33.86 -3.06 -33.11
N GLU A 365 -34.36 -3.50 -31.94
CA GLU A 365 -35.74 -3.27 -31.51
C GLU A 365 -36.04 -1.78 -31.28
N GLU A 366 -35.12 -1.03 -30.64
CA GLU A 366 -35.27 0.40 -30.43
C GLU A 366 -35.35 1.16 -31.74
N VAL A 367 -34.43 0.87 -32.69
CA VAL A 367 -34.46 1.48 -34.03
C VAL A 367 -35.78 1.19 -34.74
N ARG A 368 -36.30 -0.04 -34.61
CA ARG A 368 -37.58 -0.44 -35.22
C ARG A 368 -38.77 0.30 -34.58
N ILE A 369 -38.78 0.46 -33.27
CA ILE A 369 -39.83 1.18 -32.53
C ILE A 369 -39.80 2.67 -32.93
N ASP A 370 -38.63 3.29 -32.99
CA ASP A 370 -38.47 4.68 -33.40
C ASP A 370 -38.94 4.90 -34.85
N ALA A 371 -38.64 3.99 -35.75
CA ALA A 371 -39.11 4.04 -37.15
C ALA A 371 -40.64 3.97 -37.23
N LEU A 372 -41.27 3.06 -36.46
CA LEU A 372 -42.73 2.94 -36.40
C LEU A 372 -43.39 4.18 -35.80
N GLN A 373 -42.83 4.74 -34.72
CA GLN A 373 -43.35 5.97 -34.10
C GLN A 373 -43.25 7.16 -35.05
N ASN A 374 -42.14 7.27 -35.82
CA ASN A 374 -41.97 8.31 -36.82
C ASN A 374 -42.93 8.15 -38.02
N GLN A 375 -43.22 6.89 -38.44
CA GLN A 375 -44.26 6.63 -39.41
C GLN A 375 -45.66 7.05 -38.93
N GLN A 376 -45.99 6.74 -37.66
CA GLN A 376 -47.26 7.13 -37.05
C GLN A 376 -47.39 8.66 -36.94
N LYS A 377 -46.30 9.39 -36.62
CA LYS A 377 -46.29 10.84 -36.54
C LYS A 377 -46.45 11.52 -37.92
N SER A 378 -45.99 10.86 -38.98
CA SER A 378 -46.10 11.35 -40.35
C SER A 378 -47.45 11.05 -41.02
N LEU A 379 -48.20 10.03 -40.54
CA LEU A 379 -49.51 9.66 -41.07
C LEU A 379 -50.54 10.81 -41.07
N PRO A 380 -50.73 11.57 -39.96
CA PRO A 380 -51.65 12.70 -39.94
C PRO A 380 -51.27 13.82 -40.94
N ALA A 381 -49.95 14.10 -41.07
CA ALA A 381 -49.46 15.09 -42.02
C ALA A 381 -49.65 14.65 -43.48
N ILE A 382 -49.51 13.37 -43.79
CA ILE A 382 -49.78 12.82 -45.10
C ILE A 382 -51.29 12.81 -45.40
N GLN A 383 -52.18 12.50 -44.45
CA GLN A 383 -53.60 12.60 -44.60
C GLN A 383 -54.05 14.03 -44.81
N GLN A 384 -53.54 14.98 -44.03
CA GLN A 384 -53.84 16.40 -44.21
C GLN A 384 -53.40 16.91 -45.59
N TRP A 385 -52.19 16.49 -46.04
CA TRP A 385 -51.68 16.82 -47.36
C TRP A 385 -52.50 16.22 -48.49
N ALA A 386 -53.00 14.97 -48.33
CA ALA A 386 -53.88 14.34 -49.29
C ALA A 386 -55.27 15.03 -49.39
N GLU A 387 -55.81 15.45 -48.24
CA GLU A 387 -57.05 16.21 -48.18
C GLU A 387 -56.91 17.61 -48.79
N GLU A 388 -55.80 18.33 -48.48
CA GLU A 388 -55.52 19.65 -49.05
C GLU A 388 -55.14 19.57 -50.54
N GLY A 389 -54.40 18.54 -50.95
CA GLY A 389 -54.03 18.30 -52.35
C GLY A 389 -55.20 17.87 -53.23
N GLY A 390 -56.11 17.06 -52.68
CA GLY A 390 -57.34 16.64 -53.31
C GLY A 390 -58.29 17.78 -53.58
N ALA A 391 -58.38 18.75 -52.64
CA ALA A 391 -59.18 19.93 -52.79
C ALA A 391 -58.65 20.88 -53.89
N ARG A 392 -57.36 20.94 -54.13
CA ARG A 392 -56.75 21.79 -55.21
C ARG A 392 -56.98 21.21 -56.61
N TYR A 393 -56.97 19.92 -56.75
CA TYR A 393 -57.23 19.22 -58.06
C TYR A 393 -58.71 19.32 -58.46
N ALA A 394 -59.63 19.36 -57.49
CA ALA A 394 -61.05 19.50 -57.78
C ALA A 394 -61.44 20.96 -58.22
N ALA A 395 -60.62 21.95 -57.80
CA ALA A 395 -60.84 23.38 -58.16
C ALA A 395 -60.29 23.78 -59.54
N CYS A 396 -59.50 22.91 -60.19
CA CYS A 396 -58.94 23.15 -61.57
C CYS A 396 -59.69 22.41 -62.67
N SER A 397 -60.81 21.78 -62.34
CA SER A 397 -61.65 21.04 -63.35
C SER A 397 -63.05 21.58 -63.50
N VAL A 398 -63.23 22.89 -63.31
CA VAL A 398 -64.48 23.61 -63.71
C VAL A 398 -64.15 24.78 -64.69
#